data_744a3320d6aa842dcbeafee4b8a4f1ec
#
_entry.id   744a3320d6aa842dcbeafee4b8a4f1ec
#
_cell.length_a   1.000
_cell.length_b   1.000
_cell.length_c   1.000
_cell.angle_alpha   90.00
_cell.angle_beta   90.00
_cell.angle_gamma   90.00
#
_symmetry.space_group_name_H-M   'P 1'
#
loop_
_entity.id
_entity.type
_entity.pdbx_description
1 polymer ?
#
loop_
_entity_poly.entity_id
_entity_poly.type
_entity_poly.pdbx_seq_one_letter_code
_entity_poly.pdbx_strand_id
1 'polypeptide(L)'
;HSTATCGTLASAAAAAKIRKFNVEKIQKSLGVAASLSAGLRENFGTMTKPLHAGRAAESGVVACDLVGYGWSATDKILESPRGFFQAHGGGYDLNSIKGKLGRPWTFSKPGISIKPHPCGSLTHPGMTKMLELINKYDIKPEQVVKVDVGTNHNMQNALIHHRPKNEFQAKFSMEYSMAILLIERRAYIPEYQDKRINKQDVQAMLRRINFYKNQKAEAAGYDKMTTII
;
A
#
# COMPACT_ATOMS: atom_id res chain seq x y z
N HIS A 1 -4.21 -5.66 -4.49
CA HIS A 1 -4.11 -4.74 -3.33
C HIS A 1 -4.38 -5.51 -2.05
N SER A 2 -3.36 -5.75 -1.24
CA SER A 2 -3.44 -6.60 -0.03
C SER A 2 -4.46 -6.10 1.00
N THR A 3 -4.69 -4.78 1.12
CA THR A 3 -5.76 -4.25 1.97
C THR A 3 -7.13 -4.80 1.58
N ALA A 4 -7.38 -4.97 0.28
CA ALA A 4 -8.63 -5.54 -0.22
C ALA A 4 -8.67 -7.05 -0.05
N THR A 5 -7.62 -7.76 -0.48
CA THR A 5 -7.61 -9.22 -0.50
C THR A 5 -7.45 -9.83 0.90
N CYS A 6 -6.34 -9.54 1.58
CA CYS A 6 -6.11 -10.02 2.94
C CYS A 6 -7.07 -9.38 3.96
N GLY A 7 -7.46 -8.11 3.73
CA GLY A 7 -8.37 -7.38 4.61
C GLY A 7 -9.76 -8.03 4.70
N THR A 8 -10.25 -8.61 3.62
CA THR A 8 -11.55 -9.34 3.62
C THR A 8 -11.48 -10.57 4.54
N LEU A 9 -10.40 -11.35 4.46
CA LEU A 9 -10.19 -12.49 5.37
C LEU A 9 -10.01 -12.03 6.82
N ALA A 10 -9.25 -10.97 7.05
CA ALA A 10 -9.02 -10.41 8.38
C ALA A 10 -10.33 -9.91 9.01
N SER A 11 -11.19 -9.24 8.23
CA SER A 11 -12.51 -8.80 8.67
C SER A 11 -13.42 -9.97 9.02
N ALA A 12 -13.45 -11.02 8.18
CA ALA A 12 -14.21 -12.23 8.48
C ALA A 12 -13.73 -12.92 9.76
N ALA A 13 -12.42 -13.04 9.95
CA ALA A 13 -11.86 -13.64 11.16
C ALA A 13 -12.25 -12.83 12.42
N ALA A 14 -12.17 -11.51 12.37
CA ALA A 14 -12.56 -10.63 13.46
C ALA A 14 -14.07 -10.73 13.78
N ALA A 15 -14.92 -10.65 12.75
CA ALA A 15 -16.37 -10.75 12.89
C ALA A 15 -16.81 -12.12 13.45
N ALA A 16 -16.21 -13.20 12.94
CA ALA A 16 -16.48 -14.55 13.43
C ALA A 16 -16.06 -14.73 14.89
N LYS A 17 -14.91 -14.13 15.28
CA LYS A 17 -14.44 -14.15 16.68
C LYS A 17 -15.39 -13.40 17.62
N ILE A 18 -15.84 -12.19 17.24
CA ILE A 18 -16.81 -11.40 18.01
C ILE A 18 -18.13 -12.17 18.16
N ARG A 19 -18.58 -12.88 17.13
CA ARG A 19 -19.78 -13.71 17.13
C ARG A 19 -19.63 -15.04 17.89
N LYS A 20 -18.42 -15.32 18.40
CA LYS A 20 -18.09 -16.57 19.11
C LYS A 20 -18.37 -17.81 18.25
N PHE A 21 -18.15 -17.75 16.96
CA PHE A 21 -18.29 -18.88 16.06
C PHE A 21 -17.33 -20.01 16.45
N ASN A 22 -17.77 -21.25 16.30
CA ASN A 22 -16.91 -22.42 16.43
C ASN A 22 -15.97 -22.54 15.21
N VAL A 23 -15.03 -23.47 15.28
CA VAL A 23 -14.00 -23.67 14.24
C VAL A 23 -14.63 -23.89 12.86
N GLU A 24 -15.64 -24.71 12.74
CA GLU A 24 -16.33 -25.01 11.50
C GLU A 24 -16.93 -23.74 10.86
N LYS A 25 -17.64 -22.93 11.64
CA LYS A 25 -18.22 -21.67 11.16
C LYS A 25 -17.14 -20.64 10.79
N ILE A 26 -16.01 -20.61 11.51
CA ILE A 26 -14.87 -19.75 11.15
C ILE A 26 -14.29 -20.18 9.80
N GLN A 27 -14.05 -21.46 9.58
CA GLN A 27 -13.55 -21.99 8.31
C GLN A 27 -14.48 -21.64 7.15
N LYS A 28 -15.78 -21.86 7.29
CA LYS A 28 -16.79 -21.49 6.29
C LYS A 28 -16.84 -19.99 6.05
N SER A 29 -16.73 -19.15 7.10
CA SER A 29 -16.68 -17.69 6.95
C SER A 29 -15.47 -17.24 6.14
N LEU A 30 -14.30 -17.85 6.37
CA LEU A 30 -13.12 -17.61 5.54
C LEU A 30 -13.32 -18.10 4.11
N GLY A 31 -14.03 -19.21 3.92
CA GLY A 31 -14.39 -19.76 2.61
C GLY A 31 -15.21 -18.79 1.77
N VAL A 32 -16.25 -18.19 2.37
CA VAL A 32 -17.08 -17.16 1.72
C VAL A 32 -16.26 -15.89 1.50
N ALA A 33 -15.54 -15.40 2.51
CA ALA A 33 -14.76 -14.18 2.46
C ALA A 33 -13.70 -14.22 1.37
N ALA A 34 -13.00 -15.35 1.20
CA ALA A 34 -12.00 -15.50 0.14
C ALA A 34 -12.61 -15.32 -1.26
N SER A 35 -13.83 -15.79 -1.48
CA SER A 35 -14.55 -15.62 -2.75
C SER A 35 -15.05 -14.19 -2.98
N LEU A 36 -15.20 -13.38 -1.93
CA LEU A 36 -15.54 -11.95 -1.99
C LEU A 36 -14.30 -11.05 -2.06
N SER A 37 -13.12 -11.63 -1.98
CA SER A 37 -11.85 -10.92 -1.88
C SER A 37 -11.42 -10.38 -3.25
N ALA A 38 -11.43 -9.06 -3.41
CA ALA A 38 -11.08 -8.41 -4.67
C ALA A 38 -10.50 -7.00 -4.47
N GLY A 39 -9.68 -6.55 -5.43
CA GLY A 39 -9.15 -5.19 -5.46
C GLY A 39 -7.87 -5.07 -6.28
N LEU A 40 -7.92 -4.26 -7.34
CA LEU A 40 -6.84 -4.12 -8.31
C LEU A 40 -5.96 -2.90 -8.00
N ARG A 41 -4.65 -3.04 -8.14
CA ARG A 41 -3.66 -1.98 -7.89
C ARG A 41 -3.72 -0.85 -8.92
N GLU A 42 -4.28 -1.10 -10.10
CA GLU A 42 -4.47 -0.09 -11.14
C GLU A 42 -5.34 1.09 -10.65
N ASN A 43 -6.17 0.86 -9.64
CA ASN A 43 -6.95 1.91 -8.99
C ASN A 43 -6.16 2.78 -7.98
N PHE A 44 -4.85 2.63 -7.88
CA PHE A 44 -4.06 3.53 -7.05
C PHE A 44 -4.07 4.95 -7.66
N GLY A 45 -4.30 5.96 -6.81
CA GLY A 45 -4.50 7.32 -7.26
C GLY A 45 -5.92 7.66 -7.70
N THR A 46 -6.91 6.84 -7.33
CA THR A 46 -8.34 7.10 -7.51
C THR A 46 -9.11 6.92 -6.19
N MET A 47 -10.37 7.38 -6.14
CA MET A 47 -11.29 7.16 -5.01
C MET A 47 -11.58 5.67 -4.77
N THR A 48 -11.40 4.81 -5.77
CA THR A 48 -11.60 3.36 -5.65
C THR A 48 -10.57 2.71 -4.70
N LYS A 49 -9.38 3.28 -4.56
CA LYS A 49 -8.40 2.72 -3.64
C LYS A 49 -8.85 2.73 -2.16
N PRO A 50 -9.35 3.83 -1.56
CA PRO A 50 -9.95 3.78 -0.21
C PRO A 50 -11.21 2.92 -0.15
N LEU A 51 -12.03 2.84 -1.20
CA LEU A 51 -13.16 1.92 -1.28
C LEU A 51 -12.75 0.47 -1.03
N HIS A 52 -11.57 0.04 -1.45
CA HIS A 52 -11.08 -1.32 -1.20
C HIS A 52 -11.08 -1.68 0.30
N ALA A 53 -10.74 -0.75 1.18
CA ALA A 53 -10.73 -0.99 2.62
C ALA A 53 -12.16 -1.14 3.17
N GLY A 54 -13.07 -0.26 2.74
CA GLY A 54 -14.50 -0.34 3.11
C GLY A 54 -15.16 -1.63 2.65
N ARG A 55 -14.94 -2.01 1.38
CA ARG A 55 -15.47 -3.25 0.82
C ARG A 55 -14.88 -4.50 1.48
N ALA A 56 -13.60 -4.49 1.82
CA ALA A 56 -12.98 -5.58 2.56
C ALA A 56 -13.62 -5.76 3.95
N ALA A 57 -13.85 -4.66 4.66
CA ALA A 57 -14.52 -4.69 5.96
C ALA A 57 -15.95 -5.23 5.85
N GLU A 58 -16.74 -4.69 4.94
CA GLU A 58 -18.12 -5.11 4.67
C GLU A 58 -18.19 -6.59 4.26
N SER A 59 -17.40 -7.00 3.29
CA SER A 59 -17.42 -8.37 2.75
C SER A 59 -17.10 -9.42 3.82
N GLY A 60 -16.21 -9.12 4.76
CA GLY A 60 -15.92 -10.03 5.86
C GLY A 60 -17.09 -10.19 6.84
N VAL A 61 -17.80 -9.11 7.13
CA VAL A 61 -19.02 -9.15 7.97
C VAL A 61 -20.13 -9.93 7.26
N VAL A 62 -20.37 -9.62 5.97
CA VAL A 62 -21.36 -10.34 5.15
C VAL A 62 -21.07 -11.83 5.07
N ALA A 63 -19.81 -12.22 4.93
CA ALA A 63 -19.41 -13.64 4.95
C ALA A 63 -19.84 -14.34 6.24
N CYS A 64 -19.68 -13.68 7.38
CA CYS A 64 -20.12 -14.21 8.68
C CYS A 64 -21.65 -14.25 8.81
N ASP A 65 -22.37 -13.26 8.26
CA ASP A 65 -23.83 -13.25 8.24
C ASP A 65 -24.38 -14.45 7.47
N LEU A 66 -23.88 -14.66 6.25
CA LEU A 66 -24.27 -15.77 5.40
C LEU A 66 -24.07 -17.12 6.12
N VAL A 67 -22.90 -17.32 6.72
CA VAL A 67 -22.62 -18.55 7.48
C VAL A 67 -23.49 -18.66 8.73
N GLY A 68 -23.80 -17.55 9.37
CA GLY A 68 -24.75 -17.49 10.47
C GLY A 68 -26.13 -18.04 10.08
N TYR A 69 -26.56 -17.75 8.85
CA TYR A 69 -27.80 -18.26 8.25
C TYR A 69 -27.71 -19.68 7.63
N GLY A 70 -26.57 -20.36 7.81
CA GLY A 70 -26.43 -21.75 7.33
C GLY A 70 -25.79 -21.87 5.93
N TRP A 71 -25.21 -20.79 5.40
CA TRP A 71 -24.50 -20.84 4.09
C TRP A 71 -23.31 -21.80 4.14
N SER A 72 -23.17 -22.61 3.10
CA SER A 72 -22.08 -23.58 3.00
C SER A 72 -20.84 -22.99 2.28
N ALA A 73 -19.66 -23.40 2.69
CA ALA A 73 -18.41 -23.12 2.01
C ALA A 73 -17.40 -24.24 2.30
N THR A 74 -16.34 -24.33 1.49
CA THR A 74 -15.23 -25.26 1.74
C THR A 74 -14.44 -24.84 2.99
N ASP A 75 -13.95 -25.81 3.73
CA ASP A 75 -13.05 -25.62 4.88
C ASP A 75 -11.56 -25.49 4.49
N LYS A 76 -11.22 -25.70 3.20
CA LYS A 76 -9.84 -25.71 2.66
C LYS A 76 -9.57 -24.53 1.71
N ILE A 77 -10.27 -23.42 1.88
CA ILE A 77 -10.21 -22.30 0.93
C ILE A 77 -8.84 -21.65 0.85
N LEU A 78 -8.05 -21.69 1.90
CA LEU A 78 -6.76 -21.02 1.93
C LEU A 78 -5.68 -21.81 1.17
N GLU A 79 -5.50 -23.09 1.51
CA GLU A 79 -4.37 -23.93 1.13
C GLU A 79 -4.59 -24.80 -0.11
N SER A 80 -5.83 -24.99 -0.56
CA SER A 80 -6.13 -25.85 -1.70
C SER A 80 -5.48 -25.34 -3.02
N PRO A 81 -5.25 -26.22 -4.01
CA PRO A 81 -4.66 -25.84 -5.29
C PRO A 81 -5.44 -24.77 -6.06
N ARG A 82 -6.74 -24.65 -5.82
CA ARG A 82 -7.62 -23.58 -6.33
C ARG A 82 -8.03 -22.59 -5.26
N GLY A 83 -7.30 -22.57 -4.14
CA GLY A 83 -7.58 -21.72 -2.99
C GLY A 83 -6.94 -20.36 -3.07
N PHE A 84 -7.16 -19.59 -2.02
CA PHE A 84 -6.76 -18.18 -1.93
C PHE A 84 -5.24 -17.97 -2.09
N PHE A 85 -4.41 -18.77 -1.43
CA PHE A 85 -2.96 -18.59 -1.50
C PHE A 85 -2.41 -18.83 -2.90
N GLN A 86 -2.93 -19.83 -3.61
CA GLN A 86 -2.52 -20.09 -4.99
C GLN A 86 -3.02 -18.99 -5.93
N ALA A 87 -4.27 -18.57 -5.80
CA ALA A 87 -4.88 -17.58 -6.69
C ALA A 87 -4.26 -16.19 -6.56
N HIS A 88 -3.88 -15.78 -5.35
CA HIS A 88 -3.38 -14.43 -5.07
C HIS A 88 -1.87 -14.33 -4.83
N GLY A 89 -1.19 -15.44 -4.51
CA GLY A 89 0.23 -15.45 -4.16
C GLY A 89 1.07 -16.45 -4.95
N GLY A 90 0.47 -17.29 -5.77
CA GLY A 90 1.18 -18.35 -6.48
C GLY A 90 1.71 -19.47 -5.58
N GLY A 91 1.26 -19.52 -4.33
CA GLY A 91 1.65 -20.50 -3.33
C GLY A 91 1.73 -19.94 -1.92
N TYR A 92 2.25 -20.75 -1.00
CA TYR A 92 2.42 -20.36 0.40
C TYR A 92 3.51 -21.20 1.10
N ASP A 93 4.07 -20.65 2.18
CA ASP A 93 4.91 -21.38 3.13
C ASP A 93 4.17 -21.49 4.48
N LEU A 94 3.71 -22.70 4.78
CA LEU A 94 2.99 -22.98 6.02
C LEU A 94 3.86 -22.70 7.27
N ASN A 95 5.17 -22.87 7.18
CA ASN A 95 6.09 -22.64 8.31
C ASN A 95 6.17 -21.16 8.69
N SER A 96 5.81 -20.27 7.77
CA SER A 96 5.72 -18.84 8.06
C SER A 96 4.53 -18.47 8.94
N ILE A 97 3.53 -19.34 9.07
CA ILE A 97 2.26 -19.09 9.78
C ILE A 97 2.08 -20.03 10.97
N LYS A 98 2.33 -21.34 10.78
CA LYS A 98 2.05 -22.38 11.77
C LYS A 98 2.78 -22.12 13.09
N GLY A 99 2.02 -22.04 14.18
CA GLY A 99 2.56 -21.83 15.53
C GLY A 99 3.00 -20.40 15.84
N LYS A 100 2.86 -19.46 14.88
CA LYS A 100 3.33 -18.06 15.04
C LYS A 100 2.21 -17.05 15.25
N LEU A 101 0.95 -17.44 15.08
CA LEU A 101 -0.16 -16.53 15.24
C LEU A 101 -0.32 -16.08 16.69
N GLY A 102 -0.29 -14.77 16.90
CA GLY A 102 -0.44 -14.15 18.23
C GLY A 102 0.74 -14.32 19.19
N ARG A 103 1.93 -14.79 18.69
CA ARG A 103 3.10 -15.02 19.55
C ARG A 103 4.41 -14.59 18.84
N PRO A 104 4.82 -13.32 18.91
CA PRO A 104 4.07 -12.18 19.46
C PRO A 104 2.95 -11.72 18.53
N TRP A 105 2.04 -10.89 19.06
CA TRP A 105 1.11 -10.15 18.19
C TRP A 105 1.88 -9.22 17.26
N THR A 106 1.50 -9.17 15.99
CA THR A 106 2.16 -8.31 14.98
C THR A 106 2.08 -6.81 15.36
N PHE A 107 1.04 -6.39 16.06
CA PHE A 107 0.93 -5.03 16.59
C PHE A 107 1.98 -4.67 17.64
N SER A 108 2.54 -5.66 18.36
CA SER A 108 3.62 -5.44 19.32
C SER A 108 4.99 -5.63 18.69
N LYS A 109 5.14 -6.61 17.78
CA LYS A 109 6.42 -6.89 17.10
C LYS A 109 6.15 -7.44 15.69
N PRO A 110 6.56 -6.75 14.62
CA PRO A 110 7.39 -5.53 14.58
C PRO A 110 6.67 -4.25 15.01
N GLY A 111 5.35 -4.27 15.27
CA GLY A 111 4.55 -3.10 15.61
C GLY A 111 3.92 -2.44 14.38
N ILE A 112 3.48 -1.20 14.55
CA ILE A 112 2.88 -0.38 13.51
C ILE A 112 3.83 0.74 13.09
N SER A 113 3.71 1.18 11.84
CA SER A 113 4.43 2.34 11.32
C SER A 113 3.48 3.52 11.14
N ILE A 114 3.88 4.70 11.63
CA ILE A 114 3.16 5.96 11.42
C ILE A 114 3.79 6.66 10.22
N LYS A 115 2.97 7.04 9.25
CA LYS A 115 3.42 7.78 8.06
C LYS A 115 3.73 9.23 8.42
N PRO A 116 4.96 9.73 8.16
CA PRO A 116 5.28 11.15 8.36
C PRO A 116 4.66 12.05 7.29
N HIS A 117 4.28 11.49 6.12
CA HIS A 117 3.67 12.20 5.01
C HIS A 117 2.37 11.53 4.55
N PRO A 118 1.35 12.29 4.08
CA PRO A 118 0.04 11.76 3.72
C PRO A 118 0.02 11.11 2.31
N CYS A 119 1.00 10.29 2.00
CA CYS A 119 1.18 9.67 0.67
C CYS A 119 1.53 8.19 0.76
N GLY A 120 1.84 7.57 -0.38
CA GLY A 120 2.30 6.19 -0.44
C GLY A 120 3.61 5.99 0.32
N SER A 121 3.67 5.02 1.24
CA SER A 121 4.87 4.78 2.06
C SER A 121 6.15 4.52 1.26
N LEU A 122 6.02 4.05 0.03
CA LEU A 122 7.15 3.83 -0.87
C LEU A 122 7.86 5.12 -1.32
N THR A 123 7.25 6.30 -1.14
CA THR A 123 7.94 7.58 -1.38
C THR A 123 8.80 8.04 -0.20
N HIS A 124 8.48 7.57 1.03
CA HIS A 124 9.03 8.13 2.26
C HIS A 124 10.56 8.04 2.38
N PRO A 125 11.25 6.93 2.01
CA PRO A 125 12.71 6.89 2.05
C PRO A 125 13.35 7.95 1.16
N GLY A 126 12.83 8.14 -0.06
CA GLY A 126 13.26 9.20 -0.96
C GLY A 126 12.95 10.59 -0.39
N MET A 127 11.78 10.78 0.20
CA MET A 127 11.41 12.05 0.82
C MET A 127 12.32 12.42 1.98
N THR A 128 12.63 11.47 2.85
CA THR A 128 13.58 11.67 3.96
C THR A 128 14.94 12.08 3.42
N LYS A 129 15.46 11.35 2.44
CA LYS A 129 16.77 11.66 1.84
C LYS A 129 16.78 13.00 1.12
N MET A 130 15.71 13.34 0.42
CA MET A 130 15.58 14.64 -0.25
C MET A 130 15.61 15.79 0.79
N LEU A 131 14.88 15.68 1.88
CA LEU A 131 14.91 16.68 2.97
C LEU A 131 16.30 16.82 3.59
N GLU A 132 17.01 15.71 3.81
CA GLU A 132 18.40 15.74 4.29
C GLU A 132 19.31 16.52 3.33
N LEU A 133 19.21 16.27 2.03
CA LEU A 133 20.00 16.98 1.01
C LEU A 133 19.66 18.46 0.96
N ILE A 134 18.36 18.81 0.95
CA ILE A 134 17.88 20.19 0.95
C ILE A 134 18.42 20.95 2.16
N ASN A 135 18.32 20.37 3.34
CA ASN A 135 18.75 21.03 4.57
C ASN A 135 20.27 21.11 4.69
N LYS A 136 20.99 20.06 4.29
CA LYS A 136 22.46 20.02 4.36
C LYS A 136 23.12 21.04 3.45
N TYR A 137 22.58 21.22 2.25
CA TYR A 137 23.20 22.06 1.21
C TYR A 137 22.41 23.34 0.93
N ASP A 138 21.34 23.60 1.69
CA ASP A 138 20.42 24.74 1.52
C ASP A 138 19.95 24.93 0.07
N ILE A 139 19.61 23.80 -0.59
CA ILE A 139 19.24 23.77 -2.01
C ILE A 139 17.99 24.63 -2.24
N LYS A 140 18.07 25.56 -3.20
CA LYS A 140 16.95 26.39 -3.62
C LYS A 140 16.30 25.81 -4.90
N PRO A 141 14.97 25.92 -5.07
CA PRO A 141 14.26 25.34 -6.22
C PRO A 141 14.81 25.79 -7.57
N GLU A 142 15.23 27.04 -7.69
CA GLU A 142 15.79 27.64 -8.91
C GLU A 142 17.15 27.06 -9.29
N GLN A 143 17.92 26.55 -8.36
CA GLN A 143 19.22 25.91 -8.58
C GLN A 143 19.11 24.49 -9.15
N VAL A 144 17.92 23.87 -9.04
CA VAL A 144 17.73 22.48 -9.43
C VAL A 144 17.60 22.38 -10.94
N VAL A 145 18.56 21.76 -11.59
CA VAL A 145 18.53 21.45 -13.03
C VAL A 145 17.82 20.12 -13.27
N LYS A 146 18.19 19.09 -12.54
CA LYS A 146 17.66 17.72 -12.66
C LYS A 146 17.75 16.98 -11.33
N VAL A 147 16.80 16.07 -11.11
CA VAL A 147 16.83 15.09 -10.00
C VAL A 147 16.59 13.70 -10.59
N ASP A 148 17.53 12.79 -10.38
CA ASP A 148 17.39 11.39 -10.74
C ASP A 148 17.05 10.58 -9.48
N VAL A 149 15.90 9.90 -9.48
CA VAL A 149 15.42 9.07 -8.36
C VAL A 149 15.33 7.63 -8.80
N GLY A 150 16.29 6.83 -8.38
CA GLY A 150 16.37 5.42 -8.72
C GLY A 150 15.82 4.52 -7.63
N THR A 151 14.95 3.56 -7.99
CA THR A 151 14.35 2.60 -7.07
C THR A 151 14.26 1.20 -7.69
N ASN A 152 13.76 0.23 -6.93
CA ASN A 152 13.41 -1.07 -7.49
C ASN A 152 12.07 -1.02 -8.26
N HIS A 153 11.77 -2.08 -9.02
CA HIS A 153 10.56 -2.15 -9.84
C HIS A 153 9.26 -2.20 -9.01
N ASN A 154 9.28 -2.73 -7.78
CA ASN A 154 8.11 -2.75 -6.92
C ASN A 154 7.61 -1.34 -6.60
N MET A 155 8.53 -0.42 -6.33
CA MET A 155 8.19 0.97 -6.05
C MET A 155 7.57 1.65 -7.29
N GLN A 156 8.12 1.39 -8.48
CA GLN A 156 7.57 1.92 -9.73
C GLN A 156 6.18 1.36 -10.04
N ASN A 157 5.97 0.06 -9.82
CA ASN A 157 4.66 -0.58 -10.01
C ASN A 157 3.55 -0.07 -9.07
N ALA A 158 3.90 0.65 -8.02
CA ALA A 158 2.94 1.24 -7.08
C ALA A 158 2.82 2.77 -7.21
N LEU A 159 3.90 3.44 -7.62
CA LEU A 159 3.97 4.89 -7.78
C LEU A 159 3.80 5.26 -9.26
N ILE A 160 2.62 4.96 -9.79
CA ILE A 160 2.32 4.94 -11.24
C ILE A 160 1.99 6.31 -11.84
N HIS A 161 1.88 7.37 -11.03
CA HIS A 161 1.47 8.68 -11.49
C HIS A 161 2.66 9.64 -11.66
N HIS A 162 3.19 9.71 -12.87
CA HIS A 162 4.37 10.54 -13.19
C HIS A 162 4.05 12.04 -13.33
N ARG A 163 2.82 12.38 -13.68
CA ARG A 163 2.36 13.77 -13.85
C ARG A 163 0.97 13.93 -13.22
N PRO A 164 0.89 13.92 -11.88
CA PRO A 164 -0.38 13.95 -11.17
C PRO A 164 -1.10 15.29 -11.40
N LYS A 165 -2.44 15.21 -11.51
CA LYS A 165 -3.33 16.36 -11.70
C LYS A 165 -4.26 16.60 -10.52
N ASN A 166 -4.31 15.67 -9.57
CA ASN A 166 -5.17 15.73 -8.39
C ASN A 166 -4.49 15.07 -7.17
N GLU A 167 -5.08 15.27 -6.00
CA GLU A 167 -4.57 14.78 -4.72
C GLU A 167 -4.39 13.25 -4.68
N PHE A 168 -5.30 12.50 -5.28
CA PHE A 168 -5.23 11.04 -5.26
C PHE A 168 -4.03 10.53 -6.05
N GLN A 169 -3.78 11.10 -7.23
CA GLN A 169 -2.62 10.78 -8.06
C GLN A 169 -1.31 11.22 -7.41
N ALA A 170 -1.27 12.43 -6.85
CA ALA A 170 -0.08 13.00 -6.22
C ALA A 170 0.42 12.12 -5.05
N LYS A 171 -0.48 11.51 -4.29
CA LYS A 171 -0.15 10.56 -3.21
C LYS A 171 0.57 9.29 -3.70
N PHE A 172 0.58 9.02 -5.00
CA PHE A 172 1.24 7.89 -5.66
C PHE A 172 2.21 8.34 -6.77
N SER A 173 2.83 9.50 -6.58
CA SER A 173 3.85 10.06 -7.48
C SER A 173 5.15 10.29 -6.71
N MET A 174 6.22 9.64 -7.14
CA MET A 174 7.56 9.92 -6.62
C MET A 174 8.00 11.32 -7.04
N GLU A 175 7.79 11.67 -8.29
CA GLU A 175 8.16 12.98 -8.84
C GLU A 175 7.48 14.12 -8.09
N TYR A 176 6.17 13.98 -7.78
CA TYR A 176 5.47 14.98 -6.99
C TYR A 176 6.05 15.11 -5.59
N SER A 177 6.31 13.98 -4.94
CA SER A 177 6.86 13.96 -3.58
C SER A 177 8.22 14.66 -3.51
N MET A 178 9.08 14.48 -4.53
CA MET A 178 10.36 15.19 -4.62
C MET A 178 10.17 16.68 -4.94
N ALA A 179 9.31 16.99 -5.91
CA ALA A 179 9.05 18.37 -6.35
C ALA A 179 8.53 19.24 -5.21
N ILE A 180 7.56 18.75 -4.45
CA ILE A 180 6.94 19.51 -3.39
C ILE A 180 7.91 19.77 -2.22
N LEU A 181 8.79 18.82 -1.92
CA LEU A 181 9.82 19.01 -0.90
C LEU A 181 10.87 20.04 -1.32
N LEU A 182 11.28 20.05 -2.59
CA LEU A 182 12.21 21.05 -3.11
C LEU A 182 11.64 22.46 -3.03
N ILE A 183 10.33 22.62 -3.22
CA ILE A 183 9.66 23.92 -3.24
C ILE A 183 9.27 24.38 -1.83
N GLU A 184 8.59 23.50 -1.05
CA GLU A 184 7.98 23.86 0.24
C GLU A 184 8.81 23.43 1.45
N ARG A 185 9.83 22.60 1.27
CA ARG A 185 10.61 21.94 2.35
C ARG A 185 9.75 21.16 3.34
N ARG A 186 8.52 20.86 2.97
CA ARG A 186 7.55 20.08 3.73
C ARG A 186 6.55 19.41 2.79
N ALA A 187 5.86 18.38 3.29
CA ALA A 187 4.82 17.68 2.52
C ALA A 187 3.77 17.13 3.49
N TYR A 188 2.81 17.97 3.84
CA TYR A 188 1.65 17.66 4.67
C TYR A 188 0.36 17.69 3.86
N ILE A 189 -0.80 17.67 4.50
CA ILE A 189 -2.10 17.64 3.82
C ILE A 189 -2.31 18.84 2.89
N PRO A 190 -1.98 20.10 3.28
CA PRO A 190 -2.17 21.25 2.39
C PRO A 190 -1.38 21.16 1.10
N GLU A 191 -0.19 20.59 1.13
CA GLU A 191 0.66 20.45 -0.04
C GLU A 191 0.10 19.42 -1.04
N TYR A 192 -0.75 18.47 -0.61
CA TYR A 192 -1.40 17.49 -1.48
C TYR A 192 -2.80 17.91 -1.98
N GLN A 193 -3.19 19.17 -1.86
CA GLN A 193 -4.45 19.67 -2.41
C GLN A 193 -4.33 20.00 -3.90
N ASP A 194 -5.39 19.79 -4.68
CA ASP A 194 -5.43 20.01 -6.13
C ASP A 194 -4.94 21.39 -6.55
N LYS A 195 -5.31 22.44 -5.81
CA LYS A 195 -4.88 23.81 -6.07
C LYS A 195 -3.36 24.01 -5.96
N ARG A 196 -2.66 23.20 -5.11
CA ARG A 196 -1.20 23.27 -4.98
C ARG A 196 -0.52 22.45 -6.06
N ILE A 197 -1.04 21.26 -6.32
CA ILE A 197 -0.52 20.33 -7.34
C ILE A 197 -0.47 21.01 -8.71
N ASN A 198 -1.49 21.77 -9.06
CA ASN A 198 -1.63 22.40 -10.38
C ASN A 198 -0.94 23.77 -10.51
N LYS A 199 -0.20 24.24 -9.50
CA LYS A 199 0.58 25.46 -9.60
C LYS A 199 1.73 25.31 -10.60
N GLN A 200 2.03 26.40 -11.32
CA GLN A 200 3.01 26.41 -12.40
C GLN A 200 4.42 26.02 -11.92
N ASP A 201 4.82 26.47 -10.73
CA ASP A 201 6.11 26.14 -10.10
C ASP A 201 6.27 24.64 -9.87
N VAL A 202 5.22 23.98 -9.37
CA VAL A 202 5.18 22.52 -9.16
C VAL A 202 5.25 21.79 -10.49
N GLN A 203 4.43 22.18 -11.47
CA GLN A 203 4.42 21.56 -12.79
C GLN A 203 5.74 21.73 -13.54
N ALA A 204 6.43 22.84 -13.34
CA ALA A 204 7.77 23.07 -13.86
C ALA A 204 8.82 22.19 -13.18
N MET A 205 8.77 22.06 -11.85
CA MET A 205 9.69 21.21 -11.09
C MET A 205 9.50 19.73 -11.41
N LEU A 206 8.26 19.25 -11.57
CA LEU A 206 7.96 17.86 -11.97
C LEU A 206 8.72 17.43 -13.23
N ARG A 207 8.94 18.34 -14.19
CA ARG A 207 9.66 18.04 -15.44
C ARG A 207 11.15 17.81 -15.24
N ARG A 208 11.71 18.29 -14.13
CA ARG A 208 13.13 18.12 -13.77
C ARG A 208 13.40 16.82 -13.02
N ILE A 209 12.37 16.07 -12.64
CA ILE A 209 12.50 14.86 -11.85
C ILE A 209 12.30 13.64 -12.72
N ASN A 210 13.31 12.78 -12.73
CA ASN A 210 13.35 11.52 -13.45
C ASN A 210 13.27 10.36 -12.46
N PHE A 211 12.16 9.63 -12.47
CA PHE A 211 11.95 8.46 -11.64
C PHE A 211 12.17 7.20 -12.47
N TYR A 212 13.14 6.36 -12.08
CA TYR A 212 13.59 5.24 -12.91
C TYR A 212 13.96 4.00 -12.11
N LYS A 213 14.00 2.85 -12.79
CA LYS A 213 14.50 1.59 -12.22
C LYS A 213 16.02 1.63 -12.13
N ASN A 214 16.55 1.48 -10.92
CA ASN A 214 17.99 1.47 -10.64
C ASN A 214 18.47 0.05 -10.30
N GLN A 215 19.54 -0.42 -10.94
CA GLN A 215 20.06 -1.78 -10.76
C GLN A 215 20.53 -2.07 -9.32
N LYS A 216 21.17 -1.09 -8.64
CA LYS A 216 21.62 -1.27 -7.24
C LYS A 216 20.40 -1.34 -6.29
N ALA A 217 19.38 -0.53 -6.53
CA ALA A 217 18.14 -0.60 -5.75
C ALA A 217 17.39 -1.92 -6.00
N GLU A 218 17.39 -2.41 -7.22
CA GLU A 218 16.82 -3.71 -7.59
C GLU A 218 17.54 -4.87 -6.91
N ALA A 219 18.88 -4.86 -6.89
CA ALA A 219 19.71 -5.88 -6.25
C ALA A 219 19.53 -5.93 -4.72
N ALA A 220 19.07 -4.84 -4.09
CA ALA A 220 18.76 -4.83 -2.66
C ALA A 220 17.54 -5.69 -2.30
N GLY A 221 16.70 -6.04 -3.27
CA GLY A 221 15.56 -6.93 -3.14
C GLY A 221 14.19 -6.23 -3.30
N TYR A 222 13.22 -7.05 -3.70
CA TYR A 222 11.84 -6.60 -3.99
C TYR A 222 11.18 -5.88 -2.81
N ASP A 223 11.36 -6.40 -1.60
CA ASP A 223 10.72 -5.90 -0.38
C ASP A 223 11.44 -4.68 0.23
N LYS A 224 12.59 -4.30 -0.30
CA LYS A 224 13.35 -3.17 0.20
C LYS A 224 12.91 -1.89 -0.48
N MET A 225 12.61 -0.88 0.31
CA MET A 225 12.28 0.47 -0.19
C MET A 225 13.54 1.29 -0.46
N THR A 226 14.52 0.68 -1.14
CA THR A 226 15.81 1.34 -1.44
C THR A 226 15.60 2.44 -2.46
N THR A 227 16.03 3.66 -2.11
CA THR A 227 15.96 4.84 -2.98
C THR A 227 17.35 5.48 -3.09
N ILE A 228 17.75 5.83 -4.30
CA ILE A 228 19.01 6.52 -4.63
C ILE A 228 18.63 7.85 -5.29
N ILE A 229 19.15 8.96 -4.77
CA ILE A 229 18.93 10.32 -5.27
C ILE A 229 20.28 10.94 -5.59
#